data_e6e40f394ae43f968cbe143cc4c70295
#
_entry.id   e6e40f394ae43f968cbe143cc4c70295
#
_cell.length_a   1.000
_cell.length_b   1.000
_cell.length_c   1.000
_cell.angle_alpha   90.00
_cell.angle_beta   90.00
_cell.angle_gamma   90.00
#
_symmetry.space_group_name_H-M   'P 1'
#
loop_
_entity.id
_entity.type
_entity.pdbx_description
1 polymer ?
#
loop_
_entity_poly.entity_id
_entity_poly.type
_entity_poly.pdbx_seq_one_letter_code
_entity_poly.pdbx_strand_id
1 'polypeptide(L)'
;MINLLVIYLLMCNTIYMRVYLIPSHQKKMSTTTVNQVSSQYAIYENEKKIASIPYEVLRVASQFVSKDYSRQLLMGVHLKVENDEITVASTDGHRLFYFKFPNNELGFKLNKNITISGSVFKSQIKNATKVLITDNLITFMNEEIFLSSVHYQQFEGTYPNIEQLIPDSFTNNFEKEFSFNCDYIGQFCNQVKKLSSNKAITFKGNKPTTPFVITAKWNIKNPFESLEGFDPILNYLIMPILKRD
;
A
#
# COMPACT_ATOMS: atom_id res chain seq x y z
N MET A 1 -30.11 -27.43 -6.68
CA MET A 1 -30.80 -26.81 -5.54
C MET A 1 -29.90 -25.74 -4.97
N ILE A 2 -30.29 -24.50 -5.05
CA ILE A 2 -29.53 -23.35 -4.55
C ILE A 2 -29.95 -23.17 -3.09
N ASN A 3 -29.04 -23.38 -2.14
CA ASN A 3 -29.31 -23.08 -0.74
C ASN A 3 -29.18 -21.57 -0.52
N LEU A 4 -30.27 -20.92 -0.21
CA LEU A 4 -30.34 -19.49 0.12
C LEU A 4 -30.01 -19.32 1.60
N LEU A 5 -28.84 -18.76 1.91
CA LEU A 5 -28.50 -18.33 3.27
C LEU A 5 -28.88 -16.87 3.39
N VAL A 6 -29.91 -16.59 4.20
CA VAL A 6 -30.33 -15.20 4.51
C VAL A 6 -29.62 -14.79 5.80
N ILE A 7 -28.72 -13.83 5.71
CA ILE A 7 -28.11 -13.20 6.88
C ILE A 7 -28.82 -11.87 7.13
N TYR A 8 -29.48 -11.74 8.29
CA TYR A 8 -30.09 -10.49 8.72
C TYR A 8 -29.04 -9.60 9.38
N LEU A 9 -28.76 -8.45 8.77
CA LEU A 9 -28.00 -7.37 9.39
C LEU A 9 -28.97 -6.29 9.85
N LEU A 10 -29.10 -6.14 11.16
CA LEU A 10 -29.82 -5.02 11.80
C LEU A 10 -28.87 -3.81 11.86
N MET A 11 -29.02 -2.87 10.93
CA MET A 11 -28.42 -1.55 11.03
C MET A 11 -29.51 -0.53 11.33
N CYS A 12 -29.29 0.31 12.34
CA CYS A 12 -30.12 1.44 12.77
C CYS A 12 -31.26 1.83 11.82
N ASN A 13 -32.47 1.40 12.18
CA ASN A 13 -33.78 1.81 11.62
C ASN A 13 -34.03 1.61 10.10
N THR A 14 -33.19 0.91 9.37
CA THR A 14 -33.51 0.52 7.99
C THR A 14 -33.03 -0.92 7.75
N ILE A 15 -33.96 -1.81 7.42
CA ILE A 15 -33.66 -3.23 7.13
C ILE A 15 -33.17 -3.29 5.67
N TYR A 16 -31.88 -3.50 5.48
CA TYR A 16 -31.33 -3.86 4.17
C TYR A 16 -31.16 -5.38 4.10
N MET A 17 -31.92 -6.02 3.21
CA MET A 17 -31.74 -7.43 2.89
C MET A 17 -30.68 -7.55 1.78
N ARG A 18 -29.47 -7.99 2.10
CA ARG A 18 -28.49 -8.43 1.11
C ARG A 18 -28.53 -9.95 1.00
N VAL A 19 -28.91 -10.44 -0.16
CA VAL A 19 -28.91 -11.88 -0.47
C VAL A 19 -27.55 -12.20 -1.11
N TYR A 20 -26.77 -13.05 -0.47
CA TYR A 20 -25.52 -13.58 -1.03
C TYR A 20 -25.78 -14.96 -1.64
N LEU A 21 -25.52 -15.09 -2.94
CA LEU A 21 -25.52 -16.38 -3.62
C LEU A 21 -24.15 -17.05 -3.43
N ILE A 22 -24.10 -18.13 -2.66
CA ILE A 22 -22.89 -18.95 -2.51
C ILE A 22 -22.93 -20.03 -3.61
N PRO A 23 -21.89 -20.11 -4.47
CA PRO A 23 -21.82 -21.17 -5.47
C PRO A 23 -21.74 -22.56 -4.79
N SER A 24 -22.47 -23.52 -5.32
CA SER A 24 -22.67 -24.87 -4.75
C SER A 24 -21.41 -25.77 -4.65
N HIS A 25 -20.22 -25.27 -4.97
CA HIS A 25 -18.97 -26.01 -4.95
C HIS A 25 -18.02 -25.68 -3.77
N GLN A 26 -18.44 -24.90 -2.78
CA GLN A 26 -17.63 -24.72 -1.57
C GLN A 26 -17.93 -25.84 -0.56
N LYS A 27 -16.86 -26.53 -0.11
CA LYS A 27 -16.88 -27.47 1.02
C LYS A 27 -17.68 -26.87 2.18
N LYS A 28 -18.58 -27.68 2.78
CA LYS A 28 -19.27 -27.32 4.03
C LYS A 28 -18.29 -26.72 5.04
N MET A 29 -18.38 -25.42 5.25
CA MET A 29 -17.65 -24.78 6.35
C MET A 29 -18.25 -25.29 7.67
N SER A 30 -17.40 -25.62 8.63
CA SER A 30 -17.86 -26.00 9.98
C SER A 30 -18.55 -24.81 10.64
N THR A 31 -19.53 -25.07 11.50
CA THR A 31 -20.23 -24.01 12.27
C THR A 31 -19.26 -23.14 13.07
N THR A 32 -18.15 -23.72 13.53
CA THR A 32 -17.06 -23.00 14.22
C THR A 32 -16.38 -21.97 13.32
N THR A 33 -16.13 -22.30 12.05
CA THR A 33 -15.52 -21.38 11.09
C THR A 33 -16.43 -20.20 10.76
N VAL A 34 -17.74 -20.43 10.62
CA VAL A 34 -18.73 -19.37 10.37
C VAL A 34 -18.81 -18.42 11.55
N ASN A 35 -18.81 -18.93 12.79
CA ASN A 35 -18.84 -18.10 13.98
C ASN A 35 -17.56 -17.27 14.17
N GLN A 36 -16.39 -17.81 13.80
CA GLN A 36 -15.13 -17.05 13.83
C GLN A 36 -15.12 -15.91 12.80
N VAL A 37 -15.58 -16.16 11.58
CA VAL A 37 -15.68 -15.12 10.54
C VAL A 37 -16.65 -14.03 10.93
N SER A 38 -17.83 -14.38 11.48
CA SER A 38 -18.83 -13.39 11.93
C SER A 38 -18.34 -12.54 13.11
N SER A 39 -17.62 -13.14 14.06
CA SER A 39 -17.05 -12.39 15.18
C SER A 39 -15.93 -11.43 14.76
N GLN A 40 -15.06 -11.85 13.83
CA GLN A 40 -14.00 -11.00 13.27
C GLN A 40 -14.58 -9.85 12.43
N TYR A 41 -15.66 -10.10 11.70
CA TYR A 41 -16.35 -9.05 10.94
C TYR A 41 -17.00 -8.01 11.88
N ALA A 42 -17.62 -8.46 12.98
CA ALA A 42 -18.20 -7.58 13.99
C ALA A 42 -17.15 -6.72 14.73
N ILE A 43 -15.95 -7.26 14.98
CA ILE A 43 -14.82 -6.49 15.52
C ILE A 43 -14.42 -5.38 14.54
N TYR A 44 -14.32 -5.71 13.25
CA TYR A 44 -13.97 -4.77 12.19
C TYR A 44 -14.94 -3.59 12.08
N GLU A 45 -16.26 -3.83 12.21
CA GLU A 45 -17.28 -2.77 12.10
C GLU A 45 -17.26 -1.78 13.26
N ASN A 46 -16.82 -2.21 14.44
CA ASN A 46 -16.79 -1.39 15.65
C ASN A 46 -15.50 -0.57 15.81
N GLU A 47 -14.46 -0.84 15.02
CA GLU A 47 -13.20 -0.10 15.13
C GLU A 47 -13.17 1.16 14.25
N LYS A 48 -12.54 2.21 14.80
CA LYS A 48 -12.35 3.45 14.06
C LYS A 48 -11.37 3.23 12.91
N LYS A 49 -11.87 3.33 11.69
CA LYS A 49 -11.06 3.21 10.48
C LYS A 49 -10.14 4.42 10.32
N ILE A 50 -8.88 4.18 9.95
CA ILE A 50 -7.88 5.21 9.68
C ILE A 50 -7.73 5.40 8.17
N ALA A 51 -7.60 4.31 7.43
CA ALA A 51 -7.37 4.35 5.99
C ALA A 51 -7.90 3.09 5.29
N SER A 52 -8.27 3.27 4.03
CA SER A 52 -8.53 2.21 3.06
C SER A 52 -7.52 2.35 1.93
N ILE A 53 -6.69 1.34 1.73
CA ILE A 53 -5.55 1.42 0.81
C ILE A 53 -5.59 0.20 -0.12
N PRO A 54 -5.40 0.37 -1.44
CA PRO A 54 -5.24 -0.76 -2.33
C PRO A 54 -4.08 -1.66 -1.87
N TYR A 55 -4.34 -2.95 -1.72
CA TYR A 55 -3.36 -3.90 -1.16
C TYR A 55 -2.04 -3.90 -1.94
N GLU A 56 -2.11 -3.77 -3.26
CA GLU A 56 -0.92 -3.79 -4.11
C GLU A 56 0.04 -2.62 -3.82
N VAL A 57 -0.45 -1.45 -3.44
CA VAL A 57 0.40 -0.31 -3.00
C VAL A 57 1.25 -0.69 -1.80
N LEU A 58 0.63 -1.28 -0.78
CA LEU A 58 1.32 -1.70 0.45
C LEU A 58 2.28 -2.86 0.18
N ARG A 59 1.88 -3.79 -0.67
CA ARG A 59 2.70 -4.92 -1.10
C ARG A 59 3.97 -4.45 -1.83
N VAL A 60 3.85 -3.49 -2.74
CA VAL A 60 4.99 -2.91 -3.45
C VAL A 60 5.89 -2.15 -2.49
N ALA A 61 5.33 -1.26 -1.66
CA ALA A 61 6.09 -0.51 -0.65
C ALA A 61 6.88 -1.45 0.27
N SER A 62 6.29 -2.56 0.71
CA SER A 62 6.94 -3.52 1.59
C SER A 62 8.23 -4.15 1.02
N GLN A 63 8.46 -4.06 -0.29
CA GLN A 63 9.68 -4.58 -0.92
C GLN A 63 10.90 -3.67 -0.69
N PHE A 64 10.68 -2.41 -0.31
CA PHE A 64 11.73 -1.39 -0.20
C PHE A 64 12.07 -1.02 1.25
N VAL A 65 11.49 -1.70 2.23
CA VAL A 65 11.81 -1.50 3.65
C VAL A 65 13.21 -2.04 3.98
N SER A 66 13.83 -1.48 5.02
CA SER A 66 15.11 -1.96 5.55
C SER A 66 15.02 -3.40 6.06
N LYS A 67 16.14 -4.10 6.02
CA LYS A 67 16.35 -5.40 6.70
C LYS A 67 17.19 -5.25 7.97
N ASP A 68 17.62 -4.05 8.29
CA ASP A 68 18.47 -3.74 9.43
C ASP A 68 17.62 -3.57 10.68
N TYR A 69 17.73 -4.51 11.61
CA TYR A 69 17.01 -4.52 12.88
C TYR A 69 17.37 -3.36 13.82
N SER A 70 18.54 -2.72 13.62
CA SER A 70 18.93 -1.54 14.39
C SER A 70 18.12 -0.30 14.02
N ARG A 71 17.46 -0.31 12.86
CA ARG A 71 16.66 0.79 12.31
C ARG A 71 15.20 0.39 12.14
N GLN A 72 14.54 0.06 13.26
CA GLN A 72 13.19 -0.52 13.26
C GLN A 72 12.16 0.29 12.45
N LEU A 73 12.18 1.63 12.55
CA LEU A 73 11.27 2.49 11.78
C LEU A 73 11.40 2.27 10.28
N LEU A 74 12.62 2.05 9.78
CA LEU A 74 12.84 1.80 8.35
C LEU A 74 12.46 0.39 7.91
N MET A 75 12.20 -0.52 8.84
CA MET A 75 11.61 -1.84 8.53
C MET A 75 10.11 -1.78 8.25
N GLY A 76 9.51 -0.61 8.44
CA GLY A 76 8.08 -0.36 8.26
C GLY A 76 7.73 0.30 6.93
N VAL A 77 6.47 0.10 6.53
CA VAL A 77 5.77 0.92 5.55
C VAL A 77 5.15 2.08 6.31
N HIS A 78 5.51 3.29 5.92
CA HIS A 78 5.01 4.53 6.49
C HIS A 78 3.78 5.01 5.73
N LEU A 79 2.75 5.39 6.47
CA LEU A 79 1.51 5.94 5.96
C LEU A 79 1.32 7.33 6.56
N LYS A 80 1.26 8.33 5.70
CA LYS A 80 0.82 9.68 6.06
C LYS A 80 -0.59 9.84 5.50
N VAL A 81 -1.57 9.90 6.39
CA VAL A 81 -2.97 10.09 6.04
C VAL A 81 -3.33 11.53 6.34
N GLU A 82 -3.65 12.26 5.33
CA GLU A 82 -4.16 13.63 5.38
C GLU A 82 -5.59 13.66 4.82
N ASN A 83 -6.30 14.79 5.01
CA ASN A 83 -7.71 14.88 4.65
C ASN A 83 -7.98 14.49 3.19
N ASP A 84 -7.13 14.94 2.27
CA ASP A 84 -7.34 14.81 0.82
C ASP A 84 -6.34 13.87 0.14
N GLU A 85 -5.30 13.41 0.85
CA GLU A 85 -4.23 12.59 0.26
C GLU A 85 -3.73 11.53 1.23
N ILE A 86 -3.42 10.36 0.69
CA ILE A 86 -2.68 9.31 1.38
C ILE A 86 -1.32 9.17 0.71
N THR A 87 -0.26 9.27 1.50
CA THR A 87 1.10 8.95 1.08
C THR A 87 1.55 7.64 1.70
N VAL A 88 1.93 6.70 0.87
CA VAL A 88 2.57 5.44 1.27
C VAL A 88 4.05 5.52 0.95
N ALA A 89 4.92 5.30 1.92
CA ALA A 89 6.36 5.38 1.73
C ALA A 89 7.12 4.24 2.41
N SER A 90 8.29 3.90 1.87
CA SER A 90 9.23 2.96 2.48
C SER A 90 10.65 3.24 2.03
N THR A 91 11.61 3.09 2.95
CA THR A 91 13.03 3.33 2.67
C THR A 91 13.91 2.39 3.47
N ASP A 92 15.11 2.13 2.97
CA ASP A 92 16.19 1.44 3.69
C ASP A 92 17.37 2.39 4.04
N GLY A 93 17.19 3.69 3.76
CA GLY A 93 18.20 4.74 3.96
C GLY A 93 19.05 5.03 2.73
N HIS A 94 19.01 4.19 1.69
CA HIS A 94 19.77 4.35 0.43
C HIS A 94 18.86 4.64 -0.76
N ARG A 95 17.60 4.32 -0.64
CA ARG A 95 16.55 4.49 -1.64
C ARG A 95 15.23 4.72 -0.94
N LEU A 96 14.28 5.33 -1.64
CA LEU A 96 12.94 5.62 -1.14
C LEU A 96 11.92 5.27 -2.22
N PHE A 97 10.95 4.43 -1.88
CA PHE A 97 9.72 4.30 -2.65
C PHE A 97 8.65 5.18 -2.00
N TYR A 98 7.90 5.91 -2.80
CA TYR A 98 6.69 6.61 -2.34
C TYR A 98 5.61 6.62 -3.42
N PHE A 99 4.37 6.60 -2.95
CA PHE A 99 3.19 6.66 -3.80
C PHE A 99 2.14 7.53 -3.11
N LYS A 100 1.59 8.50 -3.85
CA LYS A 100 0.58 9.42 -3.37
C LYS A 100 -0.70 9.22 -4.14
N PHE A 101 -1.82 9.22 -3.47
CA PHE A 101 -3.14 9.08 -4.09
C PHE A 101 -4.23 9.79 -3.29
N PRO A 102 -5.33 10.19 -3.94
CA PRO A 102 -6.43 10.86 -3.27
C PRO A 102 -7.06 10.01 -2.17
N ASN A 103 -7.37 10.63 -1.04
CA ASN A 103 -8.14 10.01 0.04
C ASN A 103 -9.64 10.18 -0.25
N ASN A 104 -10.20 9.29 -1.07
CA ASN A 104 -11.59 9.40 -1.54
C ASN A 104 -12.60 8.67 -0.65
N GLU A 105 -12.17 8.03 0.40
CA GLU A 105 -13.07 7.34 1.33
C GLU A 105 -13.78 8.38 2.22
N LEU A 106 -15.07 8.56 1.96
CA LEU A 106 -15.94 9.42 2.75
C LEU A 106 -15.90 8.99 4.23
N GLY A 107 -15.50 9.90 5.09
CA GLY A 107 -15.47 9.69 6.55
C GLY A 107 -14.08 9.56 7.17
N PHE A 108 -13.00 9.41 6.39
CA PHE A 108 -11.62 9.33 6.90
C PHE A 108 -10.91 10.70 6.86
N LYS A 109 -11.45 11.69 7.53
CA LYS A 109 -10.77 12.98 7.72
C LYS A 109 -9.86 12.91 8.94
N LEU A 110 -8.73 12.28 8.81
CA LEU A 110 -7.73 12.16 9.87
C LEU A 110 -6.37 12.57 9.34
N ASN A 111 -5.72 13.46 10.10
CA ASN A 111 -4.29 13.69 9.92
C ASN A 111 -3.56 12.70 10.82
N LYS A 112 -3.02 11.65 10.27
CA LYS A 112 -2.34 10.60 11.03
C LYS A 112 -1.12 10.08 10.29
N ASN A 113 -0.03 9.91 11.04
CA ASN A 113 1.19 9.26 10.60
C ASN A 113 1.31 7.93 11.34
N ILE A 114 1.38 6.83 10.61
CA ILE A 114 1.58 5.50 11.17
C ILE A 114 2.66 4.74 10.42
N THR A 115 3.43 3.93 11.14
CA THR A 115 4.45 3.07 10.52
C THR A 115 4.18 1.63 10.94
N ILE A 116 3.93 0.77 9.96
CA ILE A 116 3.53 -0.62 10.15
C ILE A 116 4.63 -1.53 9.60
N SER A 117 4.99 -2.59 10.32
CA SER A 117 5.99 -3.54 9.85
C SER A 117 5.72 -4.01 8.42
N GLY A 118 6.71 -3.86 7.53
CA GLY A 118 6.61 -4.30 6.15
C GLY A 118 6.38 -5.80 6.00
N SER A 119 6.73 -6.61 7.00
CA SER A 119 6.48 -8.06 6.99
C SER A 119 4.99 -8.40 6.87
N VAL A 120 4.11 -7.57 7.41
CA VAL A 120 2.64 -7.75 7.35
C VAL A 120 2.15 -7.78 5.90
N PHE A 121 2.76 -6.99 5.02
CA PHE A 121 2.34 -6.85 3.62
C PHE A 121 3.15 -7.71 2.64
N LYS A 122 4.23 -8.36 3.09
CA LYS A 122 5.07 -9.22 2.23
C LYS A 122 4.41 -10.55 1.92
N SER A 123 3.62 -11.09 2.84
CA SER A 123 2.88 -12.32 2.61
C SER A 123 1.79 -12.08 1.58
N GLN A 124 1.79 -12.88 0.52
CA GLN A 124 0.80 -12.73 -0.53
C GLN A 124 -0.55 -13.28 -0.05
N ILE A 125 -1.48 -12.37 0.28
CA ILE A 125 -2.86 -12.74 0.56
C ILE A 125 -3.60 -12.85 -0.76
N LYS A 126 -3.96 -14.10 -1.10
CA LYS A 126 -4.61 -14.40 -2.38
C LYS A 126 -5.93 -13.64 -2.49
N ASN A 127 -6.11 -12.98 -3.62
CA ASN A 127 -7.30 -12.19 -3.98
C ASN A 127 -7.55 -10.94 -3.13
N ALA A 128 -6.63 -10.50 -2.26
CA ALA A 128 -6.79 -9.22 -1.60
C ALA A 128 -6.68 -8.07 -2.61
N THR A 129 -7.67 -7.19 -2.60
CA THR A 129 -7.72 -5.98 -3.44
C THR A 129 -7.47 -4.73 -2.62
N LYS A 130 -7.99 -4.67 -1.39
CA LYS A 130 -7.81 -3.53 -0.49
C LYS A 130 -7.49 -3.96 0.94
N VAL A 131 -6.94 -3.03 1.69
CA VAL A 131 -6.59 -3.16 3.11
C VAL A 131 -7.25 -2.03 3.86
N LEU A 132 -7.95 -2.37 4.91
CA LEU A 132 -8.51 -1.41 5.85
C LEU A 132 -7.65 -1.39 7.10
N ILE A 133 -7.29 -0.21 7.55
CA ILE A 133 -6.42 0.01 8.69
C ILE A 133 -7.18 0.74 9.76
N THR A 134 -7.17 0.20 10.96
CA THR A 134 -7.67 0.83 12.19
C THR A 134 -6.50 1.13 13.14
N ASP A 135 -6.74 1.51 14.39
CA ASP A 135 -5.65 1.84 15.32
C ASP A 135 -4.74 0.65 15.65
N ASN A 136 -5.25 -0.58 15.60
CA ASN A 136 -4.51 -1.79 15.99
C ASN A 136 -4.78 -3.01 15.10
N LEU A 137 -5.66 -2.89 14.10
CA LEU A 137 -6.07 -3.99 13.23
C LEU A 137 -5.88 -3.63 11.76
N ILE A 138 -5.37 -4.58 10.99
CA ILE A 138 -5.28 -4.55 9.54
C ILE A 138 -6.19 -5.62 9.01
N THR A 139 -7.16 -5.23 8.18
CA THR A 139 -8.12 -6.13 7.56
C THR A 139 -7.91 -6.18 6.05
N PHE A 140 -7.70 -7.38 5.53
CA PHE A 140 -7.54 -7.63 4.10
C PHE A 140 -8.90 -8.01 3.49
N MET A 141 -9.24 -7.34 2.40
CA MET A 141 -10.52 -7.47 1.72
C MET A 141 -10.34 -7.80 0.24
N ASN A 142 -11.30 -8.53 -0.31
CA ASN A 142 -11.53 -8.60 -1.75
C ASN A 142 -12.82 -7.83 -2.03
N GLU A 143 -12.71 -6.62 -2.54
CA GLU A 143 -13.84 -5.68 -2.61
C GLU A 143 -14.49 -5.51 -1.24
N GLU A 144 -15.73 -6.01 -1.03
CA GLU A 144 -16.44 -5.96 0.25
C GLU A 144 -16.36 -7.30 1.03
N ILE A 145 -15.62 -8.30 0.52
CA ILE A 145 -15.50 -9.61 1.15
C ILE A 145 -14.30 -9.62 2.10
N PHE A 146 -14.54 -9.89 3.38
CA PHE A 146 -13.50 -10.13 4.37
C PHE A 146 -12.69 -11.38 4.02
N LEU A 147 -11.35 -11.26 4.02
CA LEU A 147 -10.43 -12.38 3.80
C LEU A 147 -9.72 -12.78 5.07
N SER A 148 -9.10 -11.84 5.74
CA SER A 148 -8.35 -12.05 6.98
C SER A 148 -8.07 -10.75 7.68
N SER A 149 -7.70 -10.83 8.95
CA SER A 149 -7.21 -9.68 9.72
C SER A 149 -6.00 -10.04 10.54
N VAL A 150 -5.20 -9.04 10.89
CA VAL A 150 -4.02 -9.17 11.73
C VAL A 150 -3.90 -7.98 12.66
N HIS A 151 -3.67 -8.24 13.95
CA HIS A 151 -3.29 -7.18 14.89
C HIS A 151 -1.87 -6.72 14.61
N TYR A 152 -1.63 -5.43 14.70
CA TYR A 152 -0.32 -4.84 14.54
C TYR A 152 -0.01 -3.85 15.64
N GLN A 153 1.27 -3.65 15.88
CA GLN A 153 1.77 -2.55 16.69
C GLN A 153 2.46 -1.55 15.76
N GLN A 154 2.22 -0.28 16.00
CA GLN A 154 2.91 0.78 15.29
C GLN A 154 4.36 0.83 15.80
N PHE A 155 5.30 1.11 14.92
CA PHE A 155 6.65 1.46 15.34
C PHE A 155 6.64 2.85 15.96
N GLU A 156 7.22 2.96 17.16
CA GLU A 156 7.37 4.23 17.85
C GLU A 156 8.49 5.06 17.23
N GLY A 157 8.31 6.38 17.20
CA GLY A 157 9.30 7.34 16.73
C GLY A 157 8.85 8.14 15.52
N THR A 158 9.71 9.05 15.06
CA THR A 158 9.47 9.91 13.91
C THR A 158 10.09 9.31 12.66
N TYR A 159 9.25 8.99 11.68
CA TYR A 159 9.73 8.55 10.36
C TYR A 159 10.48 9.70 9.67
N PRO A 160 11.55 9.42 8.90
CA PRO A 160 12.27 10.47 8.18
C PRO A 160 11.35 11.32 7.31
N ASN A 161 11.61 12.64 7.28
CA ASN A 161 10.86 13.54 6.41
C ASN A 161 11.23 13.27 4.95
N ILE A 162 10.37 12.52 4.26
CA ILE A 162 10.58 12.12 2.86
C ILE A 162 10.44 13.30 1.89
N GLU A 163 9.66 14.31 2.22
CA GLU A 163 9.39 15.47 1.34
C GLU A 163 10.67 16.27 1.09
N GLN A 164 11.54 16.36 2.10
CA GLN A 164 12.84 17.04 1.96
C GLN A 164 13.82 16.29 1.02
N LEU A 165 13.56 15.01 0.74
CA LEU A 165 14.41 14.21 -0.14
C LEU A 165 14.00 14.33 -1.60
N ILE A 166 12.78 14.78 -1.87
CA ILE A 166 12.24 14.91 -3.23
C ILE A 166 12.72 16.24 -3.80
N PRO A 167 13.46 16.24 -4.92
CA PRO A 167 13.90 17.48 -5.54
C PRO A 167 12.71 18.30 -6.06
N ASP A 168 12.70 19.61 -5.78
CA ASP A 168 11.64 20.52 -6.23
C ASP A 168 11.66 20.76 -7.75
N SER A 169 12.83 20.60 -8.38
CA SER A 169 13.00 20.82 -9.81
C SER A 169 14.09 19.89 -10.39
N PHE A 170 14.00 19.65 -11.68
CA PHE A 170 14.96 18.84 -12.42
C PHE A 170 15.52 19.66 -13.59
N THR A 171 16.85 19.62 -13.76
CA THR A 171 17.50 20.15 -14.95
C THR A 171 17.62 19.01 -15.99
N ASN A 172 17.30 19.27 -17.25
CA ASN A 172 17.38 18.28 -18.30
C ASN A 172 18.82 18.07 -18.84
N ASN A 173 19.83 18.57 -18.14
CA ASN A 173 21.21 18.54 -18.62
C ASN A 173 21.98 17.41 -17.91
N PHE A 174 22.08 16.27 -18.58
CA PHE A 174 22.84 15.09 -18.14
C PHE A 174 24.23 15.10 -18.80
N GLU A 175 25.05 16.11 -18.48
CA GLU A 175 26.43 16.19 -19.03
C GLU A 175 27.43 15.26 -18.34
N LYS A 176 27.03 14.53 -17.31
CA LYS A 176 27.91 13.67 -16.51
C LYS A 176 27.40 12.24 -16.44
N GLU A 177 28.35 11.31 -16.34
CA GLU A 177 28.04 9.91 -16.06
C GLU A 177 27.56 9.74 -14.62
N PHE A 178 26.52 8.92 -14.43
CA PHE A 178 26.00 8.53 -13.14
C PHE A 178 26.06 7.02 -12.98
N SER A 179 26.48 6.58 -11.83
CA SER A 179 26.49 5.15 -11.47
C SER A 179 25.45 4.89 -10.38
N PHE A 180 24.72 3.80 -10.51
CA PHE A 180 23.72 3.38 -9.54
C PHE A 180 23.92 1.92 -9.16
N ASN A 181 23.45 1.56 -7.96
CA ASN A 181 23.38 0.17 -7.56
C ASN A 181 22.35 -0.58 -8.42
N CYS A 182 22.82 -1.56 -9.21
CA CYS A 182 21.96 -2.33 -10.12
C CYS A 182 20.89 -3.14 -9.40
N ASP A 183 21.16 -3.63 -8.17
CA ASP A 183 20.17 -4.39 -7.39
C ASP A 183 18.99 -3.50 -6.99
N TYR A 184 19.26 -2.25 -6.65
CA TYR A 184 18.20 -1.29 -6.29
C TYR A 184 17.33 -0.97 -7.49
N ILE A 185 17.92 -0.69 -8.65
CA ILE A 185 17.18 -0.48 -9.89
C ILE A 185 16.44 -1.75 -10.28
N GLY A 186 17.09 -2.91 -10.21
CA GLY A 186 16.50 -4.20 -10.55
C GLY A 186 15.27 -4.53 -9.71
N GLN A 187 15.29 -4.23 -8.42
CA GLN A 187 14.12 -4.45 -7.55
C GLN A 187 12.94 -3.55 -7.94
N PHE A 188 13.18 -2.28 -8.26
CA PHE A 188 12.12 -1.38 -8.75
C PHE A 188 11.59 -1.87 -10.11
N CYS A 189 12.48 -2.18 -11.05
CA CYS A 189 12.10 -2.73 -12.36
C CYS A 189 11.25 -3.99 -12.25
N ASN A 190 11.52 -4.86 -11.27
CA ASN A 190 10.72 -6.06 -11.04
C ASN A 190 9.28 -5.75 -10.61
N GLN A 191 9.04 -4.64 -9.91
CA GLN A 191 7.67 -4.19 -9.63
C GLN A 191 7.05 -3.55 -10.87
N VAL A 192 7.77 -2.69 -11.58
CA VAL A 192 7.30 -2.04 -12.81
C VAL A 192 6.88 -3.07 -13.86
N LYS A 193 7.63 -4.16 -14.05
CA LYS A 193 7.26 -5.26 -14.96
C LYS A 193 5.90 -5.87 -14.70
N LYS A 194 5.42 -5.82 -13.46
CA LYS A 194 4.12 -6.37 -13.05
C LYS A 194 2.98 -5.36 -13.16
N LEU A 195 3.27 -4.07 -13.03
CA LEU A 195 2.31 -3.00 -12.88
C LEU A 195 2.20 -2.09 -14.11
N SER A 196 3.16 -2.16 -15.03
CA SER A 196 3.23 -1.31 -16.22
C SER A 196 3.29 -2.13 -17.50
N SER A 197 2.37 -1.88 -18.43
CA SER A 197 2.32 -2.59 -19.72
C SER A 197 3.50 -2.25 -20.62
N ASN A 198 3.94 -0.99 -20.64
CA ASN A 198 5.09 -0.55 -21.43
C ASN A 198 6.44 -0.86 -20.77
N LYS A 199 6.44 -1.26 -19.47
CA LYS A 199 7.64 -1.62 -18.70
C LYS A 199 8.73 -0.55 -18.73
N ALA A 200 8.36 0.70 -19.02
CA ALA A 200 9.28 1.81 -19.12
C ALA A 200 9.48 2.49 -17.76
N ILE A 201 10.70 2.95 -17.52
CA ILE A 201 11.07 3.79 -16.39
C ILE A 201 11.68 5.08 -16.91
N THR A 202 11.41 6.18 -16.24
CA THR A 202 11.95 7.50 -16.57
C THR A 202 12.82 7.98 -15.43
N PHE A 203 14.06 8.38 -15.74
CA PHE A 203 15.01 8.96 -14.79
C PHE A 203 14.92 10.48 -14.84
N LYS A 204 14.91 11.10 -13.68
CA LYS A 204 15.00 12.56 -13.49
C LYS A 204 16.03 12.84 -12.39
N GLY A 205 16.97 13.73 -12.63
CA GLY A 205 18.00 14.08 -11.65
C GLY A 205 18.78 15.30 -12.08
N ASN A 206 19.60 15.84 -11.17
CA ASN A 206 20.33 17.07 -11.42
C ASN A 206 21.84 16.91 -11.25
N LYS A 207 22.29 16.32 -10.14
CA LYS A 207 23.70 16.29 -9.73
C LYS A 207 24.05 14.92 -9.11
N PRO A 208 25.34 14.53 -9.13
CA PRO A 208 25.79 13.28 -8.50
C PRO A 208 25.53 13.19 -6.99
N THR A 209 25.36 14.34 -6.35
CA THR A 209 25.16 14.47 -4.89
C THR A 209 23.69 14.55 -4.47
N THR A 210 22.77 14.58 -5.42
CA THR A 210 21.33 14.64 -5.16
C THR A 210 20.63 13.35 -5.58
N PRO A 211 19.50 13.00 -4.95
CA PRO A 211 18.72 11.84 -5.36
C PRO A 211 18.24 11.97 -6.82
N PHE A 212 18.22 10.86 -7.51
CA PHE A 212 17.48 10.72 -8.76
C PHE A 212 16.10 10.16 -8.47
N VAL A 213 15.11 10.72 -9.15
CA VAL A 213 13.74 10.19 -9.14
C VAL A 213 13.56 9.32 -10.36
N ILE A 214 13.17 8.07 -10.14
CA ILE A 214 12.79 7.14 -11.19
C ILE A 214 11.27 7.00 -11.11
N THR A 215 10.59 7.19 -12.23
CA THR A 215 9.14 7.09 -12.30
C THR A 215 8.70 6.02 -13.28
N ALA A 216 7.54 5.41 -13.04
CA ALA A 216 6.87 4.49 -13.96
C ALA A 216 5.36 4.63 -13.83
N LYS A 217 4.62 4.48 -14.94
CA LYS A 217 3.16 4.45 -14.92
C LYS A 217 2.67 3.10 -14.40
N TRP A 218 1.60 3.14 -13.62
CA TRP A 218 0.88 1.95 -13.17
C TRP A 218 -0.44 1.82 -13.94
N ASN A 219 -0.50 0.90 -14.89
CA ASN A 219 -1.67 0.73 -15.76
C ASN A 219 -2.10 -0.74 -15.94
N ILE A 220 -1.46 -1.69 -15.25
CA ILE A 220 -1.91 -3.09 -15.19
C ILE A 220 -2.64 -3.31 -13.88
N LYS A 221 -3.91 -3.77 -13.95
CA LYS A 221 -4.74 -3.97 -12.75
C LYS A 221 -4.71 -2.75 -11.82
N ASN A 222 -4.87 -1.58 -12.42
CA ASN A 222 -4.81 -0.30 -11.71
C ASN A 222 -6.03 -0.19 -10.78
N PRO A 223 -5.84 -0.13 -9.46
CA PRO A 223 -6.95 0.00 -8.52
C PRO A 223 -7.59 1.39 -8.50
N PHE A 224 -7.02 2.33 -9.26
CA PHE A 224 -7.46 3.73 -9.36
C PHE A 224 -8.14 4.06 -10.69
N GLU A 225 -8.50 3.04 -11.50
CA GLU A 225 -9.14 3.26 -12.82
C GLU A 225 -10.44 4.07 -12.74
N SER A 226 -11.15 3.98 -11.60
CA SER A 226 -12.40 4.72 -11.38
C SER A 226 -12.18 6.19 -10.98
N LEU A 227 -10.94 6.60 -10.71
CA LEU A 227 -10.61 7.97 -10.31
C LEU A 227 -10.33 8.81 -11.54
N GLU A 228 -11.33 9.61 -11.95
CA GLU A 228 -11.20 10.50 -13.08
C GLU A 228 -10.08 11.52 -12.90
N GLY A 229 -9.20 11.66 -13.89
CA GLY A 229 -8.07 12.58 -13.85
C GLY A 229 -6.87 12.14 -13.00
N PHE A 230 -6.91 10.98 -12.34
CA PHE A 230 -5.77 10.46 -11.59
C PHE A 230 -4.90 9.54 -12.46
N ASP A 231 -3.63 9.93 -12.67
CA ASP A 231 -2.62 9.12 -13.37
C ASP A 231 -1.66 8.50 -12.33
N PRO A 232 -1.81 7.21 -11.98
CA PRO A 232 -1.00 6.59 -10.94
C PRO A 232 0.45 6.41 -11.37
N ILE A 233 1.35 7.11 -10.70
CA ILE A 233 2.79 7.09 -10.96
C ILE A 233 3.53 6.51 -9.76
N LEU A 234 4.25 5.42 -10.00
CA LEU A 234 5.20 4.87 -9.04
C LEU A 234 6.43 5.78 -8.98
N ASN A 235 6.80 6.22 -7.79
CA ASN A 235 7.96 7.07 -7.57
C ASN A 235 9.01 6.34 -6.74
N TYR A 236 10.25 6.43 -7.18
CA TYR A 236 11.38 5.79 -6.54
C TYR A 236 12.60 6.69 -6.59
N LEU A 237 13.15 7.02 -5.42
CA LEU A 237 14.37 7.80 -5.31
C LEU A 237 15.55 6.86 -5.08
N ILE A 238 16.67 7.18 -5.71
CA ILE A 238 17.93 6.46 -5.54
C ILE A 238 19.10 7.45 -5.52
N MET A 239 20.02 7.25 -4.57
CA MET A 239 21.27 8.00 -4.55
C MET A 239 22.25 7.44 -5.58
N PRO A 240 22.88 8.28 -6.39
CA PRO A 240 24.01 7.87 -7.21
C PRO A 240 25.19 7.36 -6.36
N ILE A 241 25.94 6.44 -6.90
CA ILE A 241 27.21 6.00 -6.32
C ILE A 241 28.27 7.02 -6.72
N LEU A 242 28.87 7.68 -5.73
CA LEU A 242 30.01 8.55 -5.98
C LEU A 242 31.23 7.69 -6.34
N LYS A 243 31.81 7.89 -7.52
CA LYS A 243 33.11 7.33 -7.86
C LYS A 243 34.13 7.92 -6.87
N ARG A 244 34.81 7.07 -6.13
CA ARG A 244 36.03 7.47 -5.40
C ARG A 244 37.16 7.47 -6.42
N ASP A 245 37.71 8.65 -6.67
CA ASP A 245 38.93 8.80 -7.45
C ASP A 245 40.10 8.12 -6.77
#